data_5f40fd98f8f629c44c8887c758df81ac
#
_entry.id   5f40fd98f8f629c44c8887c758df81ac
#
_cell.length_a   1.000
_cell.length_b   1.000
_cell.length_c   1.000
_cell.angle_alpha   90.00
_cell.angle_beta   90.00
_cell.angle_gamma   90.00
#
_symmetry.space_group_name_H-M   'P 1'
#
loop_
_entity.id
_entity.type
_entity.pdbx_description
1 polymer ?
#
loop_
_entity_poly.entity_id
_entity_poly.type
_entity_poly.pdbx_seq_one_letter_code
_entity_poly.pdbx_strand_id
1 'polypeptide(L)'
;HPQRPYTLDYVEALFGNFEELHGDRLFADDASIVAGMARFNGEACVVIGHQKGRDTKEKILRNFGMPRPEGYRKALRVMKLAEKFGLPVFTFVDTPGAYPGIDAEERGQSEAIGRNLYEMSRLRVPILCTVIGEGGSGGALAIAVADVVIMLQYATYSVISPEGCASILWKDPAKAPEAAETLGITAHRLKTLGLIDKIVPEPLGGAHRDAQATAQALKKTLAEELKQFSGIKPDRLIEERFLRLMAYGKFKDAGER
;
A
#
# COMPACT_ATOMS: atom_id res chain seq x y z
N HIS A 1 14.14 -2.81 7.71
CA HIS A 1 15.08 -2.15 8.65
C HIS A 1 14.38 -1.02 9.40
N PRO A 2 14.57 -0.85 10.73
CA PRO A 2 13.84 0.14 11.54
C PRO A 2 14.07 1.61 11.15
N GLN A 3 15.15 1.90 10.44
CA GLN A 3 15.49 3.24 9.98
C GLN A 3 15.02 3.53 8.54
N ARG A 4 14.29 2.62 7.90
CA ARG A 4 13.71 2.90 6.59
C ARG A 4 12.81 4.14 6.68
N PRO A 5 12.76 4.97 5.63
CA PRO A 5 11.76 6.04 5.56
C PRO A 5 10.34 5.47 5.63
N TYR A 6 9.47 6.13 6.41
CA TYR A 6 8.04 5.83 6.51
C TYR A 6 7.23 6.78 5.63
N THR A 7 5.91 6.63 5.63
CA THR A 7 5.03 7.44 4.78
C THR A 7 5.24 8.94 4.96
N LEU A 8 5.32 9.44 6.19
CA LEU A 8 5.51 10.88 6.43
C LEU A 8 6.86 11.41 5.94
N ASP A 9 7.92 10.60 5.98
CA ASP A 9 9.22 10.98 5.42
C ASP A 9 9.12 11.15 3.88
N TYR A 10 8.38 10.28 3.20
CA TYR A 10 8.11 10.42 1.77
C TYR A 10 7.16 11.58 1.47
N VAL A 11 6.16 11.80 2.33
CA VAL A 11 5.26 12.97 2.19
C VAL A 11 6.07 14.26 2.21
N GLU A 12 6.95 14.44 3.19
CA GLU A 12 7.81 15.62 3.31
C GLU A 12 8.76 15.77 2.11
N ALA A 13 9.33 14.67 1.63
CA ALA A 13 10.32 14.69 0.53
C ALA A 13 9.71 14.87 -0.87
N LEU A 14 8.48 14.40 -1.10
CA LEU A 14 7.88 14.28 -2.45
C LEU A 14 6.77 15.29 -2.72
N PHE A 15 6.05 15.72 -1.68
CA PHE A 15 4.82 16.50 -1.80
C PHE A 15 4.95 17.86 -1.12
N GLY A 16 4.25 18.85 -1.62
CA GLY A 16 4.10 20.14 -0.96
C GLY A 16 2.72 20.28 -0.31
N ASN A 17 2.62 21.15 0.69
CA ASN A 17 1.36 21.57 1.30
C ASN A 17 0.48 20.38 1.73
N PHE A 18 1.06 19.42 2.45
CA PHE A 18 0.29 18.30 2.97
C PHE A 18 -0.57 18.73 4.16
N GLU A 19 -1.86 18.49 4.04
CA GLU A 19 -2.88 18.75 5.08
C GLU A 19 -3.55 17.43 5.45
N GLU A 20 -3.25 16.91 6.64
CA GLU A 20 -3.80 15.66 7.13
C GLU A 20 -5.29 15.79 7.49
N LEU A 21 -6.09 14.83 7.06
CA LEU A 21 -7.53 14.75 7.30
C LEU A 21 -7.85 13.62 8.28
N HIS A 22 -8.01 13.96 9.53
CA HIS A 22 -8.23 13.02 10.62
C HIS A 22 -9.67 12.48 10.71
N GLY A 23 -9.80 11.28 11.29
CA GLY A 23 -11.04 10.64 11.67
C GLY A 23 -11.84 10.02 10.54
N ASP A 24 -12.58 8.98 10.87
CA ASP A 24 -13.41 8.20 9.94
C ASP A 24 -14.82 8.73 9.74
N ARG A 25 -15.24 9.70 10.55
CA ARG A 25 -16.62 10.26 10.62
C ARG A 25 -17.67 9.24 11.08
N LEU A 26 -17.25 8.16 11.73
CA LEU A 26 -18.14 7.13 12.25
C LEU A 26 -17.84 6.80 13.73
N PHE A 27 -16.58 6.58 14.08
CA PHE A 27 -16.18 6.17 15.42
C PHE A 27 -14.99 6.98 15.98
N ALA A 28 -13.82 6.96 15.30
CA ALA A 28 -12.60 7.57 15.81
C ALA A 28 -11.61 7.93 14.69
N ASP A 29 -10.43 8.43 15.10
CA ASP A 29 -9.25 8.47 14.26
C ASP A 29 -8.34 7.25 14.52
N ASP A 30 -7.53 6.90 13.54
CA ASP A 30 -6.47 5.90 13.67
C ASP A 30 -5.16 6.46 13.08
N ALA A 31 -4.22 6.71 13.96
CA ALA A 31 -2.93 7.30 13.61
C ALA A 31 -2.00 6.34 12.81
N SER A 32 -2.36 5.06 12.68
CA SER A 32 -1.62 4.10 11.84
C SER A 32 -1.83 4.30 10.34
N ILE A 33 -2.89 5.04 9.95
CA ILE A 33 -3.11 5.55 8.61
C ILE A 33 -2.97 7.07 8.62
N VAL A 34 -2.12 7.59 7.77
CA VAL A 34 -2.04 9.00 7.41
C VAL A 34 -2.79 9.18 6.10
N ALA A 35 -3.71 10.16 6.05
CA ALA A 35 -4.48 10.46 4.85
C ALA A 35 -4.74 11.95 4.74
N GLY A 36 -4.54 12.53 3.58
CA GLY A 36 -4.71 13.97 3.41
C GLY A 36 -4.58 14.45 1.97
N MET A 37 -4.68 15.76 1.83
CA MET A 37 -4.49 16.45 0.56
C MET A 37 -3.08 17.01 0.47
N ALA A 38 -2.51 17.04 -0.72
CA ALA A 38 -1.16 17.52 -0.96
C ALA A 38 -1.03 18.11 -2.39
N ARG A 39 0.19 18.53 -2.71
CA ARG A 39 0.57 18.86 -4.09
C ARG A 39 1.74 18.00 -4.56
N PHE A 40 1.58 17.34 -5.67
CA PHE A 40 2.65 16.63 -6.36
C PHE A 40 3.05 17.42 -7.61
N ASN A 41 4.31 17.87 -7.67
CA ASN A 41 4.79 18.77 -8.74
C ASN A 41 3.89 20.00 -9.01
N GLY A 42 3.28 20.55 -7.96
CA GLY A 42 2.38 21.70 -8.03
C GLY A 42 0.89 21.35 -8.21
N GLU A 43 0.56 20.16 -8.70
CA GLU A 43 -0.81 19.71 -8.93
C GLU A 43 -1.43 19.10 -7.66
N ALA A 44 -2.71 19.37 -7.43
CA ALA A 44 -3.42 18.84 -6.27
C ALA A 44 -3.58 17.32 -6.38
N CYS A 45 -3.40 16.64 -5.25
CA CYS A 45 -3.53 15.18 -5.14
C CYS A 45 -3.96 14.76 -3.74
N VAL A 46 -4.25 13.48 -3.58
CA VAL A 46 -4.49 12.84 -2.30
C VAL A 46 -3.36 11.87 -1.99
N VAL A 47 -2.91 11.87 -0.73
CA VAL A 47 -1.90 10.96 -0.21
C VAL A 47 -2.48 10.17 0.96
N ILE A 48 -2.29 8.85 0.93
CA ILE A 48 -2.74 7.92 1.97
C ILE A 48 -1.60 6.93 2.22
N GLY A 49 -1.34 6.58 3.49
CA GLY A 49 -0.31 5.57 3.73
C GLY A 49 -0.27 5.07 5.16
N HIS A 50 0.33 3.91 5.33
CA HIS A 50 0.60 3.36 6.65
C HIS A 50 1.75 4.13 7.30
N GLN A 51 1.60 4.44 8.58
CA GLN A 51 2.64 5.10 9.37
C GLN A 51 3.03 4.25 10.56
N LYS A 52 4.31 3.94 10.64
CA LYS A 52 4.94 3.32 11.81
C LYS A 52 5.57 4.39 12.71
N GLY A 53 5.82 4.04 13.95
CA GLY A 53 6.53 4.90 14.89
C GLY A 53 8.03 4.57 14.95
N ARG A 54 8.85 5.58 15.27
CA ARG A 54 10.30 5.40 15.45
C ARG A 54 10.68 5.01 16.86
N ASP A 55 10.10 5.65 17.85
CA ASP A 55 10.29 5.32 19.26
C ASP A 55 9.10 4.50 19.82
N THR A 56 9.20 4.09 21.08
CA THR A 56 8.16 3.26 21.72
C THR A 56 6.83 3.99 21.84
N LYS A 57 6.84 5.30 22.15
CA LYS A 57 5.63 6.10 22.28
C LYS A 57 4.90 6.23 20.95
N GLU A 58 5.65 6.56 19.91
CA GLU A 58 5.12 6.64 18.55
C GLU A 58 4.61 5.28 18.03
N LYS A 59 5.36 4.18 18.28
CA LYS A 59 4.91 2.84 17.91
C LYS A 59 3.56 2.48 18.53
N ILE A 60 3.38 2.80 19.83
CA ILE A 60 2.10 2.58 20.50
C ILE A 60 1.00 3.45 19.89
N LEU A 61 1.26 4.75 19.68
CA LEU A 61 0.31 5.68 19.06
C LEU A 61 -0.12 5.21 17.66
N ARG A 62 0.82 4.75 16.85
CA ARG A 62 0.61 4.26 15.47
C ARG A 62 0.23 2.77 15.44
N ASN A 63 -0.08 2.16 16.58
CA ASN A 63 -0.40 0.74 16.72
C ASN A 63 0.55 -0.18 15.93
N PHE A 64 1.85 0.12 15.97
CA PHE A 64 2.91 -0.61 15.25
C PHE A 64 2.72 -0.65 13.72
N GLY A 65 1.96 0.29 13.16
CA GLY A 65 1.61 0.31 11.74
C GLY A 65 0.51 -0.69 11.36
N MET A 66 -0.24 -1.20 12.32
CA MET A 66 -1.38 -2.10 12.12
C MET A 66 -2.70 -1.32 12.20
N PRO A 67 -3.36 -1.01 11.09
CA PRO A 67 -4.58 -0.22 11.13
C PRO A 67 -5.77 -0.95 11.76
N ARG A 68 -6.57 -0.17 12.47
CA ARG A 68 -7.92 -0.51 12.93
C ARG A 68 -8.96 -0.16 11.85
N PRO A 69 -10.23 -0.57 12.00
CA PRO A 69 -11.28 -0.24 11.03
C PRO A 69 -11.39 1.25 10.72
N GLU A 70 -11.16 2.09 11.73
CA GLU A 70 -11.22 3.55 11.63
C GLU A 70 -10.18 4.09 10.63
N GLY A 71 -8.99 3.50 10.57
CA GLY A 71 -7.93 3.86 9.62
C GLY A 71 -8.35 3.59 8.18
N TYR A 72 -8.91 2.42 7.93
CA TYR A 72 -9.40 2.05 6.59
C TYR A 72 -10.61 2.88 6.15
N ARG A 73 -11.56 3.17 7.07
CA ARG A 73 -12.69 4.05 6.78
C ARG A 73 -12.24 5.49 6.53
N LYS A 74 -11.24 5.98 7.29
CA LYS A 74 -10.60 7.27 7.01
C LYS A 74 -9.98 7.30 5.61
N ALA A 75 -9.22 6.27 5.25
CA ALA A 75 -8.62 6.16 3.92
C ALA A 75 -9.70 6.22 2.83
N LEU A 76 -10.78 5.44 2.96
CA LEU A 76 -11.88 5.45 2.01
C LEU A 76 -12.54 6.83 1.91
N ARG A 77 -12.81 7.48 3.03
CA ARG A 77 -13.39 8.82 3.04
C ARG A 77 -12.55 9.81 2.24
N VAL A 78 -11.22 9.74 2.39
CA VAL A 78 -10.30 10.64 1.68
C VAL A 78 -10.17 10.24 0.20
N MET A 79 -10.25 8.96 -0.14
CA MET A 79 -10.34 8.49 -1.54
C MET A 79 -11.61 8.99 -2.23
N LYS A 80 -12.75 8.99 -1.53
CA LYS A 80 -14.01 9.54 -2.06
C LYS A 80 -13.94 11.06 -2.25
N LEU A 81 -13.16 11.76 -1.44
CA LEU A 81 -12.89 13.17 -1.65
C LEU A 81 -12.04 13.37 -2.92
N ALA A 82 -11.02 12.53 -3.14
CA ALA A 82 -10.24 12.54 -4.36
C ALA A 82 -11.13 12.33 -5.60
N GLU A 83 -12.01 11.35 -5.57
CA GLU A 83 -12.96 11.07 -6.65
C GLU A 83 -13.86 12.29 -6.96
N LYS A 84 -14.40 12.91 -5.91
CA LYS A 84 -15.27 14.09 -6.04
C LYS A 84 -14.58 15.27 -6.75
N PHE A 85 -13.29 15.45 -6.52
CA PHE A 85 -12.53 16.57 -7.10
C PHE A 85 -11.64 16.18 -8.31
N GLY A 86 -11.71 14.92 -8.74
CA GLY A 86 -10.91 14.44 -9.88
C GLY A 86 -9.40 14.40 -9.61
N LEU A 87 -9.00 14.14 -8.35
CA LEU A 87 -7.60 14.17 -7.92
C LEU A 87 -6.97 12.78 -7.95
N PRO A 88 -5.72 12.63 -8.42
CA PRO A 88 -5.02 11.35 -8.32
C PRO A 88 -4.75 10.97 -6.86
N VAL A 89 -4.74 9.68 -6.58
CA VAL A 89 -4.48 9.10 -5.27
C VAL A 89 -3.12 8.41 -5.26
N PHE A 90 -2.27 8.78 -4.32
CA PHE A 90 -1.01 8.10 -4.04
C PHE A 90 -1.16 7.31 -2.74
N THR A 91 -0.91 6.00 -2.79
CA THR A 91 -0.94 5.18 -1.58
C THR A 91 0.45 4.62 -1.25
N PHE A 92 0.81 4.63 0.05
CA PHE A 92 2.08 4.13 0.55
C PHE A 92 1.84 2.98 1.53
N VAL A 93 2.32 1.79 1.18
CA VAL A 93 2.11 0.57 1.94
C VAL A 93 3.34 0.27 2.79
N ASP A 94 3.14 0.24 4.12
CA ASP A 94 4.14 -0.20 5.09
C ASP A 94 3.47 -0.71 6.38
N THR A 95 2.94 -1.92 6.34
CA THR A 95 2.24 -2.55 7.44
C THR A 95 2.56 -4.04 7.55
N PRO A 96 2.70 -4.58 8.77
CA PRO A 96 2.76 -6.04 8.97
C PRO A 96 1.40 -6.72 8.73
N GLY A 97 0.30 -5.96 8.73
CA GLY A 97 -1.06 -6.44 8.55
C GLY A 97 -2.09 -5.57 9.25
N ALA A 98 -3.35 -5.90 9.12
CA ALA A 98 -4.43 -5.27 9.88
C ALA A 98 -4.36 -5.68 11.36
N TYR A 99 -4.78 -4.80 12.27
CA TYR A 99 -4.82 -5.10 13.69
C TYR A 99 -5.84 -6.23 13.99
N PRO A 100 -5.40 -7.33 14.63
CA PRO A 100 -6.22 -8.53 14.82
C PRO A 100 -6.97 -8.54 16.17
N GLY A 101 -7.13 -7.39 16.81
CA GLY A 101 -7.79 -7.28 18.12
C GLY A 101 -9.30 -7.49 18.03
N ILE A 102 -9.90 -8.05 19.10
CA ILE A 102 -11.35 -8.27 19.21
C ILE A 102 -12.12 -6.97 19.03
N ASP A 103 -11.63 -5.89 19.62
CA ASP A 103 -12.21 -4.56 19.49
C ASP A 103 -12.25 -4.03 18.05
N ALA A 104 -11.27 -4.41 17.22
CA ALA A 104 -11.28 -4.08 15.80
C ALA A 104 -12.28 -4.95 15.04
N GLU A 105 -12.38 -6.24 15.36
CA GLU A 105 -13.35 -7.14 14.75
C GLU A 105 -14.79 -6.70 15.05
N GLU A 106 -15.09 -6.35 16.31
CA GLU A 106 -16.38 -5.81 16.74
C GLU A 106 -16.78 -4.53 15.99
N ARG A 107 -15.80 -3.70 15.60
CA ARG A 107 -16.02 -2.48 14.82
C ARG A 107 -15.90 -2.67 13.30
N GLY A 108 -15.88 -3.91 12.83
CA GLY A 108 -15.98 -4.27 11.42
C GLY A 108 -14.68 -4.22 10.64
N GLN A 109 -13.58 -4.80 11.16
CA GLN A 109 -12.28 -4.84 10.49
C GLN A 109 -12.37 -5.45 9.08
N SER A 110 -13.03 -6.60 8.95
CA SER A 110 -13.19 -7.28 7.65
C SER A 110 -14.05 -6.46 6.70
N GLU A 111 -15.12 -5.83 7.18
CA GLU A 111 -15.98 -4.97 6.36
C GLU A 111 -15.21 -3.75 5.86
N ALA A 112 -14.46 -3.07 6.72
CA ALA A 112 -13.69 -1.87 6.35
C ALA A 112 -12.63 -2.19 5.27
N ILE A 113 -11.93 -3.33 5.38
CA ILE A 113 -10.99 -3.81 4.38
C ILE A 113 -11.72 -4.16 3.08
N GLY A 114 -12.74 -5.01 3.14
CA GLY A 114 -13.51 -5.46 1.97
C GLY A 114 -14.18 -4.29 1.24
N ARG A 115 -14.70 -3.31 1.98
CA ARG A 115 -15.29 -2.09 1.43
C ARG A 115 -14.24 -1.28 0.66
N ASN A 116 -13.03 -1.14 1.20
CA ASN A 116 -11.95 -0.44 0.49
C ASN A 116 -11.59 -1.12 -0.82
N LEU A 117 -11.45 -2.46 -0.85
CA LEU A 117 -11.16 -3.20 -2.08
C LEU A 117 -12.24 -2.93 -3.15
N TYR A 118 -13.51 -3.04 -2.75
CA TYR A 118 -14.65 -2.81 -3.62
C TYR A 118 -14.68 -1.37 -4.17
N GLU A 119 -14.53 -0.37 -3.30
CA GLU A 119 -14.60 1.04 -3.70
C GLU A 119 -13.38 1.47 -4.52
N MET A 120 -12.18 1.01 -4.16
CA MET A 120 -10.96 1.31 -4.92
C MET A 120 -11.00 0.71 -6.33
N SER A 121 -11.55 -0.50 -6.49
CA SER A 121 -11.68 -1.12 -7.83
C SER A 121 -12.54 -0.27 -8.78
N ARG A 122 -13.40 0.60 -8.26
CA ARG A 122 -14.37 1.42 -9.00
C ARG A 122 -14.08 2.91 -8.94
N LEU A 123 -13.01 3.32 -8.24
CA LEU A 123 -12.67 4.73 -8.06
C LEU A 123 -12.35 5.39 -9.40
N ARG A 124 -12.96 6.54 -9.68
CA ARG A 124 -12.94 7.23 -10.99
C ARG A 124 -11.72 8.14 -11.20
N VAL A 125 -10.67 7.96 -10.40
CA VAL A 125 -9.42 8.70 -10.46
C VAL A 125 -8.23 7.74 -10.44
N PRO A 126 -7.06 8.14 -10.98
CA PRO A 126 -5.85 7.32 -10.94
C PRO A 126 -5.41 7.00 -9.52
N ILE A 127 -5.02 5.75 -9.29
CA ILE A 127 -4.46 5.26 -8.02
C ILE A 127 -3.07 4.71 -8.29
N LEU A 128 -2.05 5.32 -7.67
CA LEU A 128 -0.67 4.88 -7.72
C LEU A 128 -0.27 4.33 -6.34
N CYS A 129 -0.07 3.02 -6.25
CA CYS A 129 0.32 2.35 -5.01
C CYS A 129 1.83 2.13 -4.97
N THR A 130 2.48 2.44 -3.85
CA THR A 130 3.90 2.16 -3.61
C THR A 130 4.08 1.34 -2.34
N VAL A 131 4.66 0.15 -2.46
CA VAL A 131 5.11 -0.64 -1.29
C VAL A 131 6.49 -0.14 -0.88
N ILE A 132 6.56 0.57 0.25
CA ILE A 132 7.79 1.25 0.72
C ILE A 132 8.57 0.45 1.77
N GLY A 133 7.94 -0.51 2.41
CA GLY A 133 8.55 -1.34 3.44
C GLY A 133 8.01 -2.76 3.39
N GLU A 134 7.10 -3.10 4.29
CA GLU A 134 6.41 -4.38 4.25
C GLU A 134 4.93 -4.21 3.88
N GLY A 135 4.47 -5.06 2.98
CA GLY A 135 3.07 -5.12 2.59
C GLY A 135 2.44 -6.41 3.12
N GLY A 136 1.89 -6.35 4.33
CA GLY A 136 1.33 -7.52 5.01
C GLY A 136 -0.17 -7.70 4.77
N SER A 137 -0.54 -8.81 4.12
CA SER A 137 -1.89 -9.37 4.10
C SER A 137 -2.99 -8.38 3.67
N GLY A 138 -4.21 -8.56 4.20
CA GLY A 138 -5.37 -7.70 3.97
C GLY A 138 -5.16 -6.25 4.42
N GLY A 139 -4.30 -6.04 5.43
CA GLY A 139 -3.94 -4.70 5.89
C GLY A 139 -3.29 -3.86 4.79
N ALA A 140 -2.35 -4.44 4.08
CA ALA A 140 -1.73 -3.82 2.92
C ALA A 140 -2.71 -3.69 1.76
N LEU A 141 -3.45 -4.76 1.46
CA LEU A 141 -4.37 -4.83 0.32
C LEU A 141 -5.47 -3.76 0.39
N ALA A 142 -5.92 -3.41 1.60
CA ALA A 142 -6.98 -2.42 1.84
C ALA A 142 -6.69 -1.01 1.30
N ILE A 143 -5.42 -0.71 0.94
CA ILE A 143 -5.04 0.54 0.26
C ILE A 143 -4.15 0.28 -0.98
N ALA A 144 -4.10 -0.97 -1.48
CA ALA A 144 -3.19 -1.37 -2.57
C ALA A 144 -3.88 -1.74 -3.88
N VAL A 145 -5.21 -1.70 -3.96
CA VAL A 145 -5.93 -1.85 -5.23
C VAL A 145 -5.70 -0.59 -6.08
N ALA A 146 -4.93 -0.72 -7.16
CA ALA A 146 -4.42 0.43 -7.88
C ALA A 146 -4.32 0.20 -9.39
N ASP A 147 -4.16 1.28 -10.15
CA ASP A 147 -3.88 1.24 -11.60
C ASP A 147 -2.42 0.84 -11.86
N VAL A 148 -1.52 1.24 -10.97
CA VAL A 148 -0.12 0.82 -11.00
C VAL A 148 0.37 0.51 -9.58
N VAL A 149 1.09 -0.60 -9.43
CA VAL A 149 1.74 -1.00 -8.18
C VAL A 149 3.24 -0.92 -8.35
N ILE A 150 3.83 -0.03 -7.58
CA ILE A 150 5.27 0.24 -7.52
C ILE A 150 5.81 -0.39 -6.23
N MET A 151 7.02 -0.88 -6.25
CA MET A 151 7.64 -1.45 -5.07
C MET A 151 9.08 -1.01 -4.95
N LEU A 152 9.53 -0.60 -3.78
CA LEU A 152 10.94 -0.37 -3.53
C LEU A 152 11.70 -1.69 -3.57
N GLN A 153 12.94 -1.66 -4.04
CA GLN A 153 13.75 -2.85 -4.36
C GLN A 153 13.85 -3.86 -3.21
N TYR A 154 14.01 -3.38 -1.98
CA TYR A 154 14.15 -4.22 -0.79
C TYR A 154 12.91 -4.24 0.11
N ALA A 155 11.78 -3.77 -0.40
CA ALA A 155 10.48 -3.97 0.25
C ALA A 155 10.01 -5.42 0.09
N THR A 156 9.03 -5.83 0.89
CA THR A 156 8.39 -7.15 0.82
C THR A 156 6.88 -6.99 0.69
N TYR A 157 6.24 -7.90 -0.06
CA TYR A 157 4.78 -7.90 -0.19
C TYR A 157 4.27 -9.34 -0.20
N SER A 158 3.39 -9.69 0.74
CA SER A 158 2.93 -11.06 0.93
C SER A 158 1.56 -11.14 1.57
N VAL A 159 0.87 -12.26 1.34
CA VAL A 159 -0.44 -12.55 1.95
C VAL A 159 -0.33 -12.85 3.45
N ILE A 160 0.82 -13.34 3.91
CA ILE A 160 1.10 -13.74 5.29
C ILE A 160 2.60 -13.61 5.56
N SER A 161 3.00 -13.46 6.83
CA SER A 161 4.42 -13.52 7.18
C SER A 161 5.02 -14.91 6.93
N PRO A 162 6.32 -15.03 6.63
CA PRO A 162 6.96 -16.32 6.47
C PRO A 162 6.81 -17.23 7.69
N GLU A 163 6.87 -16.67 8.91
CA GLU A 163 6.68 -17.39 10.16
C GLU A 163 5.25 -17.92 10.29
N GLY A 164 4.25 -17.11 9.94
CA GLY A 164 2.85 -17.52 9.93
C GLY A 164 2.59 -18.63 8.90
N CYS A 165 3.13 -18.47 7.70
CA CYS A 165 3.06 -19.50 6.65
C CYS A 165 3.69 -20.81 7.09
N ALA A 166 4.89 -20.76 7.68
CA ALA A 166 5.59 -21.92 8.17
C ALA A 166 4.81 -22.63 9.29
N SER A 167 4.23 -21.87 10.21
CA SER A 167 3.42 -22.40 11.30
C SER A 167 2.15 -23.11 10.79
N ILE A 168 1.49 -22.58 9.77
CA ILE A 168 0.26 -23.16 9.19
C ILE A 168 0.57 -24.40 8.34
N LEU A 169 1.52 -24.31 7.42
CA LEU A 169 1.77 -25.38 6.44
C LEU A 169 2.65 -26.50 6.98
N TRP A 170 3.70 -26.15 7.71
CA TRP A 170 4.65 -27.15 8.25
C TRP A 170 4.51 -27.39 9.74
N LYS A 171 3.70 -26.60 10.45
CA LYS A 171 3.57 -26.60 11.92
C LYS A 171 4.93 -26.45 12.65
N ASP A 172 5.87 -25.77 11.99
CA ASP A 172 7.22 -25.53 12.45
C ASP A 172 7.69 -24.12 12.06
N PRO A 173 7.74 -23.16 13.00
CA PRO A 173 8.22 -21.79 12.72
C PRO A 173 9.68 -21.72 12.21
N ALA A 174 10.50 -22.74 12.50
CA ALA A 174 11.89 -22.81 12.00
C ALA A 174 11.95 -22.91 10.47
N LYS A 175 10.85 -23.28 9.81
CA LYS A 175 10.69 -23.31 8.35
C LYS A 175 10.41 -21.92 7.71
N ALA A 176 10.45 -20.83 8.48
CA ALA A 176 10.22 -19.49 7.94
C ALA A 176 11.12 -19.11 6.74
N PRO A 177 12.42 -19.45 6.68
CA PRO A 177 13.24 -19.20 5.50
C PRO A 177 12.74 -19.92 4.24
N GLU A 178 12.31 -21.18 4.36
CA GLU A 178 11.74 -21.98 3.28
C GLU A 178 10.39 -21.41 2.82
N ALA A 179 9.57 -20.97 3.77
CA ALA A 179 8.32 -20.29 3.50
C ALA A 179 8.53 -18.96 2.74
N ALA A 180 9.52 -18.17 3.14
CA ALA A 180 9.85 -16.90 2.48
C ALA A 180 10.26 -17.11 1.01
N GLU A 181 11.07 -18.12 0.72
CA GLU A 181 11.48 -18.48 -0.63
C GLU A 181 10.27 -18.92 -1.47
N THR A 182 9.43 -19.79 -0.92
CA THR A 182 8.24 -20.32 -1.60
C THR A 182 7.20 -19.22 -1.89
N LEU A 183 6.97 -18.32 -0.95
CA LEU A 183 6.04 -17.19 -1.10
C LEU A 183 6.50 -16.18 -2.16
N GLY A 184 7.83 -16.09 -2.40
CA GLY A 184 8.37 -15.20 -3.41
C GLY A 184 8.10 -13.71 -3.14
N ILE A 185 8.24 -13.28 -1.89
CA ILE A 185 7.82 -11.96 -1.37
C ILE A 185 8.63 -10.75 -1.83
N THR A 186 9.71 -10.97 -2.58
CA THR A 186 10.63 -9.90 -3.01
C THR A 186 10.15 -9.17 -4.27
N ALA A 187 10.55 -7.91 -4.44
CA ALA A 187 10.16 -7.08 -5.57
C ALA A 187 10.45 -7.73 -6.93
N HIS A 188 11.64 -8.33 -7.09
CA HIS A 188 12.02 -8.98 -8.35
C HIS A 188 11.12 -10.20 -8.65
N ARG A 189 10.84 -11.01 -7.64
CA ARG A 189 9.97 -12.19 -7.82
C ARG A 189 8.54 -11.78 -8.17
N LEU A 190 7.99 -10.81 -7.44
CA LEU A 190 6.64 -10.29 -7.67
C LEU A 190 6.50 -9.61 -9.04
N LYS A 191 7.55 -8.92 -9.49
CA LYS A 191 7.60 -8.36 -10.85
C LYS A 191 7.55 -9.46 -11.92
N THR A 192 8.32 -10.53 -11.74
CA THR A 192 8.32 -11.69 -12.66
C THR A 192 6.95 -12.38 -12.71
N LEU A 193 6.26 -12.42 -11.58
CA LEU A 193 4.90 -12.98 -11.48
C LEU A 193 3.80 -12.04 -12.02
N GLY A 194 4.15 -10.79 -12.37
CA GLY A 194 3.20 -9.79 -12.86
C GLY A 194 2.29 -9.19 -11.78
N LEU A 195 2.68 -9.33 -10.50
CA LEU A 195 1.90 -8.82 -9.36
C LEU A 195 2.21 -7.35 -9.05
N ILE A 196 3.37 -6.85 -9.49
CA ILE A 196 3.76 -5.44 -9.41
C ILE A 196 4.23 -4.95 -10.79
N ASP A 197 4.15 -3.64 -11.03
CA ASP A 197 4.44 -3.04 -12.33
C ASP A 197 5.84 -2.45 -12.41
N LYS A 198 6.34 -1.87 -11.33
CA LYS A 198 7.64 -1.19 -11.31
C LYS A 198 8.43 -1.49 -10.05
N ILE A 199 9.74 -1.54 -10.19
CA ILE A 199 10.68 -1.59 -9.08
C ILE A 199 11.45 -0.28 -9.06
N VAL A 200 11.45 0.40 -7.92
CA VAL A 200 12.32 1.57 -7.69
C VAL A 200 13.61 1.08 -7.04
N PRO A 201 14.76 1.33 -7.67
CA PRO A 201 16.04 0.92 -7.10
C PRO A 201 16.31 1.67 -5.79
N GLU A 202 16.94 0.97 -4.86
CA GLU A 202 17.40 1.53 -3.60
C GLU A 202 18.93 1.58 -3.58
N PRO A 203 19.53 2.50 -2.80
CA PRO A 203 20.95 2.49 -2.50
C PRO A 203 21.41 1.13 -1.95
N LEU A 204 22.68 0.79 -2.14
CA LEU A 204 23.24 -0.44 -1.60
C LEU A 204 23.03 -0.50 -0.08
N GLY A 205 22.39 -1.55 0.40
CA GLY A 205 22.00 -1.75 1.79
C GLY A 205 20.63 -1.20 2.17
N GLY A 206 19.90 -0.54 1.25
CA GLY A 206 18.50 -0.15 1.43
C GLY A 206 18.26 1.36 1.59
N ALA A 207 16.99 1.73 1.52
CA ALA A 207 16.51 3.12 1.53
C ALA A 207 17.02 3.98 2.71
N HIS A 208 17.29 3.36 3.87
CA HIS A 208 17.80 4.05 5.05
C HIS A 208 19.26 4.51 4.92
N ARG A 209 19.99 4.02 3.92
CA ARG A 209 21.38 4.44 3.65
C ARG A 209 21.45 5.80 2.97
N ASP A 210 20.46 6.09 2.12
CA ASP A 210 20.27 7.37 1.46
C ASP A 210 18.79 7.58 1.16
N ALA A 211 18.10 8.15 2.12
CA ALA A 211 16.67 8.42 2.03
C ALA A 211 16.36 9.45 0.93
N GLN A 212 17.26 10.41 0.71
CA GLN A 212 17.07 11.47 -0.28
C GLN A 212 17.18 10.89 -1.71
N ALA A 213 18.21 10.09 -1.99
CA ALA A 213 18.34 9.43 -3.29
C ALA A 213 17.16 8.49 -3.57
N THR A 214 16.71 7.74 -2.55
CA THR A 214 15.52 6.88 -2.67
C THR A 214 14.26 7.69 -2.98
N ALA A 215 14.04 8.80 -2.27
CA ALA A 215 12.90 9.67 -2.50
C ALA A 215 12.93 10.29 -3.91
N GLN A 216 14.09 10.72 -4.40
CA GLN A 216 14.24 11.27 -5.75
C GLN A 216 13.94 10.21 -6.82
N ALA A 217 14.45 8.98 -6.67
CA ALA A 217 14.15 7.88 -7.58
C ALA A 217 12.65 7.56 -7.61
N LEU A 218 12.02 7.52 -6.43
CA LEU A 218 10.58 7.30 -6.30
C LEU A 218 9.78 8.45 -6.93
N LYS A 219 10.15 9.71 -6.68
CA LYS A 219 9.50 10.89 -7.28
C LYS A 219 9.49 10.82 -8.79
N LYS A 220 10.64 10.49 -9.39
CA LYS A 220 10.75 10.32 -10.83
C LYS A 220 9.80 9.24 -11.35
N THR A 221 9.80 8.07 -10.73
CA THR A 221 8.92 6.96 -11.13
C THR A 221 7.44 7.35 -11.01
N LEU A 222 7.03 7.96 -9.89
CA LEU A 222 5.66 8.41 -9.69
C LEU A 222 5.23 9.43 -10.74
N ALA A 223 6.10 10.36 -11.12
CA ALA A 223 5.81 11.36 -12.15
C ALA A 223 5.65 10.73 -13.54
N GLU A 224 6.50 9.77 -13.88
CA GLU A 224 6.43 9.01 -15.14
C GLU A 224 5.14 8.19 -15.22
N GLU A 225 4.78 7.49 -14.16
CA GLU A 225 3.57 6.67 -14.12
C GLU A 225 2.30 7.53 -14.09
N LEU A 226 2.26 8.60 -13.31
CA LEU A 226 1.10 9.51 -13.28
C LEU A 226 0.79 10.10 -14.66
N LYS A 227 1.83 10.43 -15.42
CA LYS A 227 1.68 11.01 -16.76
C LYS A 227 0.94 10.08 -17.73
N GLN A 228 1.02 8.76 -17.54
CA GLN A 228 0.33 7.78 -18.38
C GLN A 228 -1.19 7.86 -18.26
N PHE A 229 -1.70 8.39 -17.15
CA PHE A 229 -3.13 8.55 -16.89
C PHE A 229 -3.69 9.90 -17.38
N SER A 230 -2.83 10.77 -17.93
CA SER A 230 -3.27 12.08 -18.45
C SER A 230 -4.25 11.90 -19.61
N GLY A 231 -5.45 12.49 -19.47
CA GLY A 231 -6.49 12.46 -20.51
C GLY A 231 -7.26 11.14 -20.62
N ILE A 232 -6.99 10.15 -19.77
CA ILE A 232 -7.78 8.91 -19.73
C ILE A 232 -9.16 9.20 -19.13
N LYS A 233 -10.22 8.79 -19.84
CA LYS A 233 -11.58 8.92 -19.32
C LYS A 233 -11.81 7.99 -18.13
N PRO A 234 -12.58 8.41 -17.11
CA PRO A 234 -12.80 7.59 -15.90
C PRO A 234 -13.35 6.18 -16.17
N ASP A 235 -14.24 6.02 -17.12
CA ASP A 235 -14.81 4.69 -17.40
C ASP A 235 -13.75 3.74 -17.99
N ARG A 236 -12.88 4.24 -18.87
CA ARG A 236 -11.76 3.46 -19.39
C ARG A 236 -10.73 3.11 -18.29
N LEU A 237 -10.46 4.05 -17.40
CA LEU A 237 -9.58 3.81 -16.26
C LEU A 237 -10.06 2.65 -15.37
N ILE A 238 -11.37 2.62 -15.07
CA ILE A 238 -11.98 1.54 -14.29
C ILE A 238 -11.91 0.21 -15.04
N GLU A 239 -12.20 0.21 -16.34
CA GLU A 239 -12.12 -0.99 -17.18
C GLU A 239 -10.69 -1.56 -17.22
N GLU A 240 -9.69 -0.72 -17.46
CA GLU A 240 -8.28 -1.12 -17.48
C GLU A 240 -7.83 -1.68 -16.11
N ARG A 241 -8.25 -1.03 -15.01
CA ARG A 241 -8.00 -1.53 -13.64
C ARG A 241 -8.66 -2.89 -13.42
N PHE A 242 -9.90 -3.07 -13.84
CA PHE A 242 -10.59 -4.36 -13.75
C PHE A 242 -9.88 -5.44 -14.54
N LEU A 243 -9.53 -5.19 -15.80
CA LEU A 243 -8.81 -6.14 -16.64
C LEU A 243 -7.44 -6.52 -16.03
N ARG A 244 -6.74 -5.55 -15.45
CA ARG A 244 -5.49 -5.79 -14.74
C ARG A 244 -5.68 -6.73 -13.55
N LEU A 245 -6.68 -6.51 -12.71
CA LEU A 245 -6.99 -7.38 -11.56
C LEU A 245 -7.38 -8.80 -12.00
N MET A 246 -8.15 -8.92 -13.08
CA MET A 246 -8.55 -10.22 -13.64
C MET A 246 -7.42 -10.98 -14.32
N ALA A 247 -6.33 -10.28 -14.70
CA ALA A 247 -5.15 -10.90 -15.30
C ALA A 247 -4.17 -11.49 -14.27
N TYR A 248 -4.41 -11.32 -12.97
CA TYR A 248 -3.57 -11.91 -11.95
C TYR A 248 -3.71 -13.45 -11.91
N GLY A 249 -2.56 -14.09 -11.76
CA GLY A 249 -2.47 -15.55 -11.70
C GLY A 249 -2.39 -16.20 -13.09
N LYS A 250 -1.37 -17.05 -13.24
CA LYS A 250 -1.23 -17.92 -14.43
C LYS A 250 -1.49 -19.34 -13.99
N PHE A 251 -2.46 -20.00 -14.61
CA PHE A 251 -2.73 -21.42 -14.39
C PHE A 251 -2.79 -22.14 -15.75
N LYS A 252 -2.50 -23.44 -15.73
CA LYS A 252 -2.77 -24.30 -16.88
C LYS A 252 -4.06 -25.06 -16.59
N ASP A 253 -5.01 -24.96 -17.50
CA ASP A 253 -6.20 -25.79 -17.41
C ASP A 253 -5.83 -27.26 -17.66
N ALA A 254 -6.31 -28.18 -16.83
CA ALA A 254 -6.00 -29.61 -16.96
C ALA A 254 -6.51 -30.23 -18.28
N GLY A 255 -7.28 -29.49 -19.06
CA GLY A 255 -7.81 -29.87 -20.37
C GLY A 255 -6.93 -29.55 -21.57
N GLU A 256 -5.92 -28.69 -21.43
CA GLU A 256 -4.96 -28.40 -22.50
C GLU A 256 -3.72 -29.31 -22.38
N ARG A 257 -3.81 -30.51 -22.96
CA ARG A 257 -2.67 -31.41 -23.24
C ARG A 257 -2.24 -31.23 -24.67
#